data_d55997c575d1c0e21add55b97ff6d549
#
_entry.id   d55997c575d1c0e21add55b97ff6d549
#
_cell.length_a   1.000
_cell.length_b   1.000
_cell.length_c   1.000
_cell.angle_alpha   90.00
_cell.angle_beta   90.00
_cell.angle_gamma   90.00
#
_symmetry.space_group_name_H-M   'P 1'
#
loop_
_entity.id
_entity.type
_entity.pdbx_description
1 polymer ?
#
loop_
_entity_poly.entity_id
_entity_poly.type
_entity_poly.pdbx_seq_one_letter_code
_entity_poly.pdbx_strand_id
1 'polypeptide(L)'
;MTEYIHRNIDSELIAWKEDSMRKPLLLRGARQVGKSSAVKNFGKQFEYFAEVNFERNKAIKTFFQGDIDVRLIAKKISSYINVPIEAGKTLLFLDEIQECPEAIMALRFFKEDYPELHVIAAGSLLEFTLQELPTFGVGRIHSLFMYPMTFDEFLYANHEEGLILLRNEAYGNQSLDQAFHDKLVEYFRTYLLVGGMPESVLAWTKTHDFNRCRNIQEDIILTYEDDFSKYKKRVNPDLLRTTMRGICHQAGEKLTYKQISADYQSSQIREALRLLTLAGIVTPVVATSGNGIPLDAEADEKSMKVLFLDPGLLLAVLQLEGDLSQQLIELILAGTPQELVNKGGVIEMVAGLEMMRYKPCIQRQKMFYWEQKGKSVAEIDYLEIHNMKITPIEIKSGTQGGMKSLWLFMREKKLTEAFRCSLENFGSFDYIDKQDDDAIRHVTILPLYALSLLRSR
;
A
#
# COMPACT_ATOMS: atom_id res chain seq x y z
N MET A 1 -12.09 -0.18 24.62
CA MET A 1 -11.88 0.51 23.34
C MET A 1 -10.50 0.10 22.86
N THR A 2 -10.41 -0.40 21.63
CA THR A 2 -9.11 -0.71 21.00
C THR A 2 -8.34 0.60 20.85
N GLU A 3 -7.11 0.63 21.31
CA GLU A 3 -6.23 1.78 21.19
C GLU A 3 -6.02 2.10 19.70
N TYR A 4 -6.19 3.37 19.32
CA TYR A 4 -5.98 3.80 17.94
C TYR A 4 -4.51 4.14 17.74
N ILE A 5 -3.91 3.56 16.72
CA ILE A 5 -2.55 3.88 16.31
C ILE A 5 -2.62 5.01 15.27
N HIS A 6 -1.81 6.04 15.44
CA HIS A 6 -1.71 7.17 14.50
C HIS A 6 -1.38 6.69 13.08
N ARG A 7 -2.06 7.29 12.07
CA ARG A 7 -1.93 6.91 10.66
C ARG A 7 -1.65 8.14 9.80
N ASN A 8 -0.89 7.95 8.74
CA ASN A 8 -0.62 9.01 7.76
C ASN A 8 -1.90 9.63 7.18
N ILE A 9 -2.98 8.84 7.07
CA ILE A 9 -4.28 9.31 6.61
C ILE A 9 -4.92 10.36 7.53
N ASP A 10 -4.52 10.44 8.80
CA ASP A 10 -5.12 11.36 9.78
C ASP A 10 -4.92 12.82 9.36
N SER A 11 -3.75 13.15 8.81
CA SER A 11 -3.46 14.49 8.28
C SER A 11 -4.34 14.85 7.08
N GLU A 12 -4.59 13.89 6.20
CA GLU A 12 -5.44 14.08 5.03
C GLU A 12 -6.92 14.26 5.43
N LEU A 13 -7.38 13.53 6.46
CA LEU A 13 -8.73 13.70 7.01
C LEU A 13 -8.91 15.08 7.64
N ILE A 14 -7.90 15.60 8.35
CA ILE A 14 -7.92 16.96 8.92
C ILE A 14 -7.96 17.99 7.78
N ALA A 15 -7.08 17.89 6.79
CA ALA A 15 -7.06 18.78 5.64
C ALA A 15 -8.40 18.77 4.88
N TRP A 16 -9.00 17.59 4.70
CA TRP A 16 -10.33 17.46 4.09
C TRP A 16 -11.43 18.14 4.92
N LYS A 17 -11.39 18.05 6.25
CA LYS A 17 -12.37 18.72 7.12
C LYS A 17 -12.33 20.23 6.98
N GLU A 18 -11.13 20.79 6.86
CA GLU A 18 -10.88 22.24 6.79
C GLU A 18 -11.15 22.82 5.39
N ASP A 19 -11.18 21.99 4.36
CA ASP A 19 -11.48 22.45 2.98
C ASP A 19 -12.93 22.90 2.85
N SER A 20 -13.13 24.20 2.63
CA SER A 20 -14.47 24.80 2.40
C SER A 20 -15.16 24.27 1.13
N MET A 21 -14.39 23.77 0.17
CA MET A 21 -14.88 23.18 -1.07
C MET A 21 -14.93 21.66 -1.05
N ARG A 22 -14.74 21.05 0.14
CA ARG A 22 -14.70 19.59 0.31
C ARG A 22 -15.87 18.89 -0.40
N LYS A 23 -15.57 17.68 -0.86
CA LYS A 23 -16.55 16.75 -1.42
C LYS A 23 -16.77 15.63 -0.41
N PRO A 24 -17.90 14.91 -0.45
CA PRO A 24 -18.02 13.65 0.26
C PRO A 24 -16.78 12.78 0.03
N LEU A 25 -16.25 12.20 1.10
CA LEU A 25 -15.03 11.43 1.06
C LEU A 25 -15.35 9.94 0.92
N LEU A 26 -14.66 9.27 0.02
CA LEU A 26 -14.71 7.82 -0.15
C LEU A 26 -13.37 7.22 0.24
N LEU A 27 -13.33 6.55 1.40
CA LEU A 27 -12.13 5.91 1.92
C LEU A 27 -12.04 4.48 1.38
N ARG A 28 -11.04 4.24 0.55
CA ARG A 28 -10.82 3.00 -0.21
C ARG A 28 -9.60 2.25 0.32
N GLY A 29 -9.51 0.97 0.03
CA GLY A 29 -8.37 0.12 0.43
C GLY A 29 -8.81 -1.27 0.83
N ALA A 30 -7.84 -2.18 0.98
CA ALA A 30 -8.08 -3.58 1.33
C ALA A 30 -8.84 -3.74 2.66
N ARG A 31 -9.34 -4.94 2.90
CA ARG A 31 -9.97 -5.27 4.18
C ARG A 31 -8.96 -5.21 5.32
N GLN A 32 -9.40 -4.86 6.53
CA GLN A 32 -8.61 -4.85 7.78
C GLN A 32 -7.41 -3.89 7.82
N VAL A 33 -7.26 -2.96 6.86
CA VAL A 33 -6.21 -1.94 6.90
C VAL A 33 -6.50 -0.78 7.87
N GLY A 34 -7.67 -0.80 8.55
CA GLY A 34 -8.00 0.16 9.61
C GLY A 34 -8.92 1.32 9.19
N LYS A 35 -9.60 1.27 8.03
CA LYS A 35 -10.47 2.35 7.52
C LYS A 35 -11.51 2.83 8.55
N SER A 36 -12.34 1.92 9.04
CA SER A 36 -13.41 2.27 10.00
C SER A 36 -12.84 2.78 11.32
N SER A 37 -11.69 2.27 11.77
CA SER A 37 -11.01 2.75 12.98
C SER A 37 -10.49 4.18 12.82
N ALA A 38 -9.92 4.52 11.64
CA ALA A 38 -9.47 5.88 11.34
C ALA A 38 -10.64 6.87 11.35
N VAL A 39 -11.76 6.53 10.69
CA VAL A 39 -12.94 7.40 10.66
C VAL A 39 -13.57 7.56 12.04
N LYS A 40 -13.65 6.48 12.85
CA LYS A 40 -14.15 6.54 14.23
C LYS A 40 -13.27 7.42 15.13
N ASN A 41 -11.95 7.32 14.98
CA ASN A 41 -11.03 8.19 15.72
C ASN A 41 -11.18 9.64 15.27
N PHE A 42 -11.25 9.89 13.97
CA PHE A 42 -11.50 11.23 13.41
C PHE A 42 -12.85 11.81 13.83
N GLY A 43 -13.88 10.96 13.95
CA GLY A 43 -15.21 11.33 14.42
C GLY A 43 -15.24 12.00 15.80
N LYS A 44 -14.24 11.75 16.66
CA LYS A 44 -14.10 12.41 17.98
C LYS A 44 -13.85 13.92 17.89
N GLN A 45 -13.49 14.43 16.70
CA GLN A 45 -13.30 15.87 16.46
C GLN A 45 -14.61 16.60 16.10
N PHE A 46 -15.75 15.92 16.07
CA PHE A 46 -17.06 16.47 15.77
C PHE A 46 -17.93 16.46 17.02
N GLU A 47 -18.93 17.36 17.06
CA GLU A 47 -19.91 17.41 18.12
C GLU A 47 -20.77 16.14 18.14
N TYR A 48 -21.13 15.66 16.93
CA TYR A 48 -21.89 14.42 16.73
C TYR A 48 -21.18 13.50 15.72
N PHE A 49 -21.20 12.22 16.01
CA PHE A 49 -20.71 11.17 15.12
C PHE A 49 -21.86 10.20 14.82
N ALA A 50 -22.35 10.25 13.59
CA ALA A 50 -23.45 9.44 13.08
C ALA A 50 -22.91 8.29 12.22
N GLU A 51 -22.83 7.08 12.78
CA GLU A 51 -22.35 5.89 12.08
C GLU A 51 -23.53 5.04 11.58
N VAL A 52 -23.51 4.72 10.28
CA VAL A 52 -24.40 3.75 9.61
C VAL A 52 -23.55 2.66 9.01
N ASN A 53 -23.66 1.45 9.50
CA ASN A 53 -23.02 0.27 8.88
C ASN A 53 -24.07 -0.53 8.12
N PHE A 54 -23.96 -0.62 6.79
CA PHE A 54 -24.99 -1.22 5.92
C PHE A 54 -25.07 -2.75 6.01
N GLU A 55 -24.07 -3.44 6.54
CA GLU A 55 -24.20 -4.86 6.87
C GLU A 55 -25.09 -5.10 8.08
N ARG A 56 -25.01 -4.20 9.10
CA ARG A 56 -25.76 -4.30 10.36
C ARG A 56 -27.10 -3.60 10.26
N ASN A 57 -27.17 -2.42 9.69
CA ASN A 57 -28.36 -1.57 9.63
C ASN A 57 -29.12 -1.74 8.30
N LYS A 58 -29.52 -2.97 7.97
CA LYS A 58 -30.13 -3.31 6.67
C LYS A 58 -31.37 -2.47 6.34
N ALA A 59 -32.17 -2.10 7.34
CA ALA A 59 -33.37 -1.28 7.15
C ALA A 59 -33.07 0.10 6.58
N ILE A 60 -31.91 0.69 6.90
CA ILE A 60 -31.52 2.02 6.40
C ILE A 60 -31.31 2.01 4.88
N LYS A 61 -31.02 0.88 4.25
CA LYS A 61 -30.91 0.78 2.78
C LYS A 61 -32.17 1.29 2.08
N THR A 62 -33.33 1.13 2.70
CA THR A 62 -34.62 1.60 2.13
C THR A 62 -34.72 3.13 2.06
N PHE A 63 -33.94 3.86 2.87
CA PHE A 63 -33.96 5.33 2.87
C PHE A 63 -33.32 5.92 1.62
N PHE A 64 -32.51 5.13 0.91
CA PHE A 64 -31.82 5.51 -0.32
C PHE A 64 -32.55 5.06 -1.59
N GLN A 65 -33.74 4.42 -1.47
CA GLN A 65 -34.55 3.98 -2.60
C GLN A 65 -35.49 5.06 -3.10
N GLY A 66 -35.76 5.07 -4.42
CA GLY A 66 -36.60 6.06 -5.07
C GLY A 66 -35.86 7.38 -5.35
N ASP A 67 -36.58 8.49 -5.24
CA ASP A 67 -36.01 9.82 -5.47
C ASP A 67 -35.05 10.18 -4.32
N ILE A 68 -33.85 10.62 -4.68
CA ILE A 68 -32.78 10.89 -3.72
C ILE A 68 -32.91 12.35 -3.21
N ASP A 69 -33.43 12.49 -2.00
CA ASP A 69 -33.37 13.74 -1.21
C ASP A 69 -32.44 13.50 -0.01
N VAL A 70 -31.22 14.00 -0.08
CA VAL A 70 -30.20 13.77 0.93
C VAL A 70 -30.50 14.46 2.27
N ARG A 71 -31.26 15.56 2.29
CA ARG A 71 -31.69 16.20 3.53
C ARG A 71 -32.76 15.35 4.27
N LEU A 72 -33.68 14.80 3.50
CA LEU A 72 -34.69 13.86 4.04
C LEU A 72 -34.02 12.57 4.49
N ILE A 73 -33.05 12.03 3.73
CA ILE A 73 -32.27 10.84 4.09
C ILE A 73 -31.53 11.10 5.41
N ALA A 74 -30.83 12.22 5.55
CA ALA A 74 -30.12 12.59 6.77
C ALA A 74 -31.07 12.67 7.97
N LYS A 75 -32.26 13.27 7.81
CA LYS A 75 -33.30 13.35 8.84
C LYS A 75 -33.80 11.95 9.26
N LYS A 76 -34.06 11.06 8.29
CA LYS A 76 -34.49 9.68 8.57
C LYS A 76 -33.40 8.91 9.32
N ILE A 77 -32.14 9.02 8.89
CA ILE A 77 -30.99 8.38 9.57
C ILE A 77 -30.88 8.91 11.00
N SER A 78 -30.90 10.24 11.19
CA SER A 78 -30.84 10.89 12.50
C SER A 78 -31.89 10.33 13.47
N SER A 79 -33.14 10.23 12.99
CA SER A 79 -34.25 9.69 13.80
C SER A 79 -34.09 8.18 14.10
N TYR A 80 -33.54 7.43 13.14
CA TYR A 80 -33.39 5.98 13.27
C TYR A 80 -32.28 5.58 14.25
N ILE A 81 -31.14 6.28 14.21
CA ILE A 81 -29.98 5.98 15.09
C ILE A 81 -29.98 6.84 16.36
N ASN A 82 -30.91 7.76 16.49
CA ASN A 82 -31.02 8.70 17.61
C ASN A 82 -29.76 9.55 17.85
N VAL A 83 -29.16 10.04 16.76
CA VAL A 83 -27.98 10.94 16.75
C VAL A 83 -28.28 12.13 15.87
N PRO A 84 -28.09 13.38 16.34
CA PRO A 84 -28.31 14.57 15.53
C PRO A 84 -27.42 14.56 14.26
N ILE A 85 -28.01 14.93 13.10
CA ILE A 85 -27.25 15.17 11.87
C ILE A 85 -27.44 16.62 11.49
N GLU A 86 -26.47 17.44 11.90
CA GLU A 86 -26.47 18.90 11.74
C GLU A 86 -25.27 19.33 10.89
N ALA A 87 -25.52 20.26 9.97
CA ALA A 87 -24.48 20.85 9.11
C ALA A 87 -23.34 21.47 9.95
N GLY A 88 -22.10 21.15 9.59
CA GLY A 88 -20.91 21.67 10.25
C GLY A 88 -20.55 21.02 11.59
N LYS A 89 -21.50 20.33 12.24
CA LYS A 89 -21.30 19.73 13.58
C LYS A 89 -21.18 18.20 13.54
N THR A 90 -21.80 17.55 12.56
CA THR A 90 -21.88 16.09 12.48
C THR A 90 -20.95 15.55 11.41
N LEU A 91 -20.24 14.49 11.75
CA LEU A 91 -19.66 13.58 10.76
C LEU A 91 -20.64 12.42 10.53
N LEU A 92 -21.20 12.34 9.33
CA LEU A 92 -21.96 11.17 8.86
C LEU A 92 -21.00 10.16 8.27
N PHE A 93 -20.91 8.98 8.87
CA PHE A 93 -20.08 7.87 8.42
C PHE A 93 -20.94 6.74 7.85
N LEU A 94 -20.77 6.43 6.56
CA LEU A 94 -21.44 5.37 5.83
C LEU A 94 -20.46 4.20 5.65
N ASP A 95 -20.48 3.25 6.59
CA ASP A 95 -19.57 2.11 6.61
C ASP A 95 -20.16 0.92 5.83
N GLU A 96 -19.28 0.11 5.21
CA GLU A 96 -19.61 -0.99 4.29
C GLU A 96 -20.60 -0.55 3.19
N ILE A 97 -20.29 0.61 2.57
CA ILE A 97 -21.20 1.29 1.62
C ILE A 97 -21.48 0.45 0.36
N GLN A 98 -20.60 -0.51 -0.02
CA GLN A 98 -20.82 -1.42 -1.14
C GLN A 98 -22.08 -2.29 -0.96
N GLU A 99 -22.56 -2.44 0.27
CA GLU A 99 -23.80 -3.13 0.58
C GLU A 99 -25.06 -2.35 0.21
N CYS A 100 -24.92 -1.06 -0.19
CA CYS A 100 -26.00 -0.19 -0.63
C CYS A 100 -25.54 0.68 -1.82
N PRO A 101 -25.62 0.15 -3.08
CA PRO A 101 -25.21 0.89 -4.27
C PRO A 101 -25.90 2.25 -4.42
N GLU A 102 -27.16 2.37 -3.98
CA GLU A 102 -27.93 3.61 -3.99
C GLU A 102 -27.30 4.68 -3.07
N ALA A 103 -26.71 4.27 -1.95
CA ALA A 103 -25.99 5.19 -1.06
C ALA A 103 -24.71 5.72 -1.72
N ILE A 104 -24.01 4.89 -2.53
CA ILE A 104 -22.85 5.34 -3.31
C ILE A 104 -23.28 6.41 -4.32
N MET A 105 -24.39 6.18 -5.03
CA MET A 105 -24.95 7.14 -5.98
C MET A 105 -25.40 8.43 -5.27
N ALA A 106 -25.90 8.33 -4.03
CA ALA A 106 -26.34 9.48 -3.24
C ALA A 106 -25.18 10.41 -2.82
N LEU A 107 -23.93 9.93 -2.76
CA LEU A 107 -22.79 10.76 -2.35
C LEU A 107 -22.67 12.05 -3.17
N ARG A 108 -22.93 12.00 -4.49
CA ARG A 108 -22.87 13.19 -5.34
C ARG A 108 -23.88 14.26 -4.91
N PHE A 109 -25.08 13.84 -4.50
CA PHE A 109 -26.16 14.75 -4.09
C PHE A 109 -25.87 15.38 -2.72
N PHE A 110 -25.12 14.70 -1.82
CA PHE A 110 -24.62 15.37 -0.61
C PHE A 110 -23.70 16.54 -0.96
N LYS A 111 -22.88 16.46 -2.04
CA LYS A 111 -22.12 17.62 -2.49
C LYS A 111 -22.97 18.72 -3.09
N GLU A 112 -24.03 18.39 -3.83
CA GLU A 112 -24.85 19.33 -4.58
C GLU A 112 -25.89 20.02 -3.68
N ASP A 113 -26.57 19.25 -2.80
CA ASP A 113 -27.74 19.70 -2.06
C ASP A 113 -27.50 19.89 -0.56
N TYR A 114 -26.40 19.33 0.00
CA TYR A 114 -26.07 19.45 1.43
C TYR A 114 -24.56 19.53 1.67
N PRO A 115 -23.83 20.48 1.01
CA PRO A 115 -22.35 20.54 1.03
C PRO A 115 -21.75 20.83 2.41
N GLU A 116 -22.52 21.42 3.34
CA GLU A 116 -22.06 21.73 4.68
C GLU A 116 -21.96 20.51 5.59
N LEU A 117 -22.64 19.40 5.25
CA LEU A 117 -22.54 18.16 6.02
C LEU A 117 -21.25 17.43 5.68
N HIS A 118 -20.53 16.99 6.70
CA HIS A 118 -19.34 16.15 6.53
C HIS A 118 -19.78 14.70 6.33
N VAL A 119 -19.47 14.14 5.16
CA VAL A 119 -19.84 12.76 4.82
C VAL A 119 -18.60 11.98 4.44
N ILE A 120 -18.34 10.89 5.15
CA ILE A 120 -17.31 9.90 4.81
C ILE A 120 -18.00 8.57 4.56
N ALA A 121 -17.64 7.91 3.47
CA ALA A 121 -18.04 6.55 3.17
C ALA A 121 -16.82 5.64 3.09
N ALA A 122 -16.96 4.40 3.54
CA ALA A 122 -15.91 3.38 3.44
C ALA A 122 -16.49 2.02 3.08
N GLY A 123 -15.66 1.19 2.46
CA GLY A 123 -16.01 -0.19 2.16
C GLY A 123 -14.79 -1.00 1.74
N SER A 124 -14.82 -2.30 1.99
CA SER A 124 -13.69 -3.20 1.74
C SER A 124 -13.68 -3.78 0.32
N LEU A 125 -14.86 -4.01 -0.27
CA LEU A 125 -15.05 -4.58 -1.62
C LEU A 125 -15.61 -3.54 -2.60
N LEU A 126 -15.42 -2.29 -2.29
CA LEU A 126 -16.00 -1.15 -2.97
C LEU A 126 -15.65 -1.08 -4.45
N GLU A 127 -14.41 -1.45 -4.82
CA GLU A 127 -13.94 -1.42 -6.22
C GLU A 127 -14.79 -2.27 -7.16
N PHE A 128 -15.32 -3.39 -6.65
CA PHE A 128 -16.18 -4.28 -7.43
C PHE A 128 -17.55 -3.63 -7.69
N THR A 129 -18.12 -3.03 -6.67
CA THR A 129 -19.40 -2.34 -6.77
C THR A 129 -19.27 -1.11 -7.70
N LEU A 130 -18.17 -0.36 -7.59
CA LEU A 130 -17.92 0.80 -8.44
C LEU A 130 -17.83 0.44 -9.94
N GLN A 131 -17.32 -0.75 -10.29
CA GLN A 131 -17.29 -1.23 -11.67
C GLN A 131 -18.67 -1.59 -12.23
N GLU A 132 -19.62 -1.94 -11.37
CA GLU A 132 -20.98 -2.33 -11.77
C GLU A 132 -21.93 -1.13 -11.87
N LEU A 133 -21.55 0.00 -11.28
CA LEU A 133 -22.39 1.20 -11.35
C LEU A 133 -22.30 1.87 -12.72
N PRO A 134 -23.46 2.23 -13.33
CA PRO A 134 -23.49 2.87 -14.65
C PRO A 134 -22.85 4.25 -14.66
N THR A 135 -22.90 4.97 -13.53
CA THR A 135 -22.25 6.26 -13.33
C THR A 135 -21.80 6.39 -11.89
N PHE A 136 -20.56 6.77 -11.68
CA PHE A 136 -20.01 7.03 -10.35
C PHE A 136 -19.58 8.49 -10.26
N GLY A 137 -20.32 9.31 -9.53
CA GLY A 137 -20.08 10.68 -9.02
C GLY A 137 -18.90 11.48 -9.57
N VAL A 138 -18.65 11.42 -10.90
CA VAL A 138 -17.46 12.01 -11.53
C VAL A 138 -17.32 13.47 -11.12
N GLY A 139 -16.19 13.80 -10.49
CA GLY A 139 -15.90 15.16 -10.05
C GLY A 139 -16.63 15.64 -8.79
N ARG A 140 -17.54 14.85 -8.18
CA ARG A 140 -18.33 15.20 -7.00
C ARG A 140 -17.92 14.46 -5.72
N ILE A 141 -17.03 13.48 -5.83
CA ILE A 141 -16.56 12.64 -4.72
C ILE A 141 -15.05 12.74 -4.66
N HIS A 142 -14.50 12.84 -3.45
CA HIS A 142 -13.07 12.76 -3.21
C HIS A 142 -12.72 11.35 -2.75
N SER A 143 -11.69 10.72 -3.32
CA SER A 143 -11.24 9.39 -2.92
C SER A 143 -9.89 9.48 -2.20
N LEU A 144 -9.77 8.77 -1.07
CA LEU A 144 -8.51 8.52 -0.41
C LEU A 144 -8.26 7.01 -0.33
N PHE A 145 -7.02 6.60 -0.55
CA PHE A 145 -6.60 5.20 -0.49
C PHE A 145 -5.82 4.94 0.79
N MET A 146 -6.26 3.95 1.55
CA MET A 146 -5.62 3.53 2.79
C MET A 146 -4.98 2.15 2.60
N TYR A 147 -3.71 2.05 2.99
CA TYR A 147 -2.90 0.84 2.91
C TYR A 147 -2.61 0.29 4.31
N PRO A 148 -2.01 -0.90 4.45
CA PRO A 148 -1.38 -1.31 5.70
C PRO A 148 -0.38 -0.25 6.20
N MET A 149 -0.03 -0.29 7.46
CA MET A 149 0.87 0.68 8.09
C MET A 149 2.24 0.68 7.40
N THR A 150 2.81 1.87 7.23
CA THR A 150 4.18 2.06 6.77
C THR A 150 5.17 1.77 7.89
N PHE A 151 6.45 1.69 7.56
CA PHE A 151 7.50 1.54 8.57
C PHE A 151 7.51 2.72 9.56
N ASP A 152 7.28 3.96 9.11
CA ASP A 152 7.19 5.11 10.01
C ASP A 152 5.98 5.00 10.95
N GLU A 153 4.82 4.58 10.45
CA GLU A 153 3.64 4.31 11.31
C GLU A 153 3.89 3.17 12.30
N PHE A 154 4.70 2.16 11.92
CA PHE A 154 5.13 1.11 12.82
C PHE A 154 6.06 1.64 13.92
N LEU A 155 7.01 2.55 13.60
CA LEU A 155 7.84 3.22 14.59
C LEU A 155 7.00 4.09 15.55
N TYR A 156 6.03 4.84 15.03
CA TYR A 156 5.07 5.59 15.87
C TYR A 156 4.31 4.67 16.83
N ALA A 157 3.85 3.51 16.34
CA ALA A 157 3.17 2.52 17.17
C ALA A 157 4.03 1.97 18.30
N ASN A 158 5.35 1.97 18.12
CA ASN A 158 6.34 1.53 19.12
C ASN A 158 6.93 2.69 19.95
N HIS A 159 6.38 3.91 19.83
CA HIS A 159 6.85 5.11 20.54
C HIS A 159 8.31 5.50 20.23
N GLU A 160 8.72 5.31 18.98
CA GLU A 160 10.09 5.58 18.49
C GLU A 160 10.13 6.79 17.54
N GLU A 161 9.32 7.82 17.81
CA GLU A 161 9.28 9.07 17.02
C GLU A 161 10.65 9.76 16.98
N GLY A 162 11.43 9.64 18.05
CA GLY A 162 12.78 10.18 18.12
C GLY A 162 13.72 9.60 17.08
N LEU A 163 13.58 8.31 16.72
CA LEU A 163 14.38 7.71 15.66
C LEU A 163 14.00 8.25 14.28
N ILE A 164 12.73 8.56 14.05
CA ILE A 164 12.26 9.17 12.79
C ILE A 164 12.89 10.56 12.62
N LEU A 165 12.91 11.37 13.68
CA LEU A 165 13.50 12.71 13.65
C LEU A 165 15.00 12.65 13.36
N LEU A 166 15.76 11.83 14.10
CA LEU A 166 17.21 11.66 13.90
C LEU A 166 17.54 11.15 12.49
N ARG A 167 16.77 10.17 11.98
CA ARG A 167 16.90 9.66 10.63
C ARG A 167 16.68 10.75 9.57
N ASN A 168 15.66 11.58 9.76
CA ASN A 168 15.33 12.65 8.82
C ASN A 168 16.39 13.76 8.82
N GLU A 169 16.96 14.09 9.98
CA GLU A 169 18.04 15.07 10.13
C GLU A 169 19.35 14.57 9.48
N ALA A 170 19.62 13.27 9.53
CA ALA A 170 20.83 12.69 8.92
C ALA A 170 20.78 12.73 7.38
N TYR A 171 19.58 12.71 6.76
CA TYR A 171 19.43 12.65 5.31
C TYR A 171 20.01 13.86 4.59
N GLY A 172 20.97 13.62 3.71
CA GLY A 172 21.63 14.65 2.90
C GLY A 172 22.74 15.44 3.65
N ASN A 173 22.97 15.15 4.93
CA ASN A 173 23.98 15.82 5.73
C ASN A 173 25.17 14.91 6.06
N GLN A 174 24.90 13.77 6.69
CA GLN A 174 25.93 12.83 7.12
C GLN A 174 25.31 11.44 7.42
N SER A 175 26.15 10.42 7.65
CA SER A 175 25.68 9.14 8.14
C SER A 175 25.05 9.29 9.54
N LEU A 176 24.03 8.48 9.81
CA LEU A 176 23.45 8.37 11.15
C LEU A 176 24.44 7.68 12.09
N ASP A 177 24.47 8.07 13.37
CA ASP A 177 25.26 7.38 14.37
C ASP A 177 24.96 5.88 14.37
N GLN A 178 26.03 5.06 14.47
CA GLN A 178 25.93 3.60 14.27
C GLN A 178 24.89 2.96 15.20
N ALA A 179 24.81 3.40 16.46
CA ALA A 179 23.85 2.86 17.43
C ALA A 179 22.38 3.08 16.99
N PHE A 180 22.05 4.24 16.41
CA PHE A 180 20.71 4.53 15.89
C PHE A 180 20.46 3.81 14.57
N HIS A 181 21.48 3.70 13.72
CA HIS A 181 21.41 2.91 12.50
C HIS A 181 21.07 1.44 12.81
N ASP A 182 21.81 0.82 13.72
CA ASP A 182 21.60 -0.58 14.11
C ASP A 182 20.21 -0.80 14.71
N LYS A 183 19.76 0.14 15.55
CA LYS A 183 18.40 0.09 16.14
C LYS A 183 17.32 0.20 15.06
N LEU A 184 17.46 1.08 14.06
CA LEU A 184 16.51 1.19 12.96
C LEU A 184 16.51 -0.04 12.06
N VAL A 185 17.67 -0.67 11.83
CA VAL A 185 17.78 -1.96 11.11
C VAL A 185 17.05 -3.06 11.88
N GLU A 186 17.18 -3.13 13.21
CA GLU A 186 16.46 -4.09 14.05
C GLU A 186 14.95 -3.89 13.96
N TYR A 187 14.45 -2.64 14.07
CA TYR A 187 13.04 -2.33 13.88
C TYR A 187 12.54 -2.67 12.48
N PHE A 188 13.34 -2.42 11.45
CA PHE A 188 12.97 -2.76 10.08
C PHE A 188 12.84 -4.28 9.89
N ARG A 189 13.76 -5.06 10.45
CA ARG A 189 13.67 -6.53 10.46
C ARG A 189 12.42 -7.01 11.21
N THR A 190 12.13 -6.41 12.35
CA THR A 190 10.90 -6.69 13.11
C THR A 190 9.65 -6.38 12.27
N TYR A 191 9.64 -5.23 11.58
CA TYR A 191 8.55 -4.85 10.69
C TYR A 191 8.35 -5.84 9.52
N LEU A 192 9.41 -6.44 8.99
CA LEU A 192 9.27 -7.49 7.97
C LEU A 192 8.43 -8.68 8.48
N LEU A 193 8.58 -9.03 9.75
CA LEU A 193 7.87 -10.16 10.37
C LEU A 193 6.47 -9.81 10.84
N VAL A 194 6.31 -8.66 11.50
CA VAL A 194 5.04 -8.20 12.06
C VAL A 194 4.13 -7.67 10.97
N GLY A 195 4.69 -7.09 9.92
CA GLY A 195 3.96 -6.40 8.87
C GLY A 195 3.35 -5.08 9.31
N GLY A 196 2.52 -4.52 8.43
CA GLY A 196 1.79 -3.27 8.65
C GLY A 196 0.28 -3.47 8.88
N MET A 197 -0.21 -4.70 9.06
CA MET A 197 -1.63 -4.89 9.39
C MET A 197 -1.90 -4.41 10.82
N PRO A 198 -2.87 -3.46 11.02
CA PRO A 198 -3.04 -2.78 12.31
C PRO A 198 -3.24 -3.71 13.51
N GLU A 199 -3.93 -4.84 13.33
CA GLU A 199 -4.17 -5.81 14.39
C GLU A 199 -2.88 -6.53 14.79
N SER A 200 -2.04 -6.91 13.80
CA SER A 200 -0.74 -7.51 14.03
C SER A 200 0.22 -6.54 14.73
N VAL A 201 0.27 -5.28 14.29
CA VAL A 201 1.10 -4.23 14.91
C VAL A 201 0.64 -3.98 16.35
N LEU A 202 -0.67 -3.88 16.60
CA LEU A 202 -1.21 -3.69 17.96
C LEU A 202 -0.89 -4.87 18.88
N ALA A 203 -0.91 -6.09 18.36
CA ALA A 203 -0.52 -7.27 19.12
C ALA A 203 0.98 -7.22 19.46
N TRP A 204 1.82 -6.86 18.51
CA TRP A 204 3.26 -6.69 18.70
C TRP A 204 3.57 -5.66 19.80
N THR A 205 3.02 -4.45 19.70
CA THR A 205 3.29 -3.38 20.68
C THR A 205 2.92 -3.75 22.11
N LYS A 206 1.97 -4.68 22.30
CA LYS A 206 1.52 -5.14 23.63
C LYS A 206 2.26 -6.34 24.16
N THR A 207 2.75 -7.21 23.31
CA THR A 207 3.22 -8.53 23.73
C THR A 207 4.66 -8.84 23.32
N HIS A 208 5.19 -8.19 22.29
CA HIS A 208 6.45 -8.50 21.64
C HIS A 208 6.57 -10.01 21.28
N ASP A 209 5.43 -10.64 20.92
CA ASP A 209 5.34 -12.07 20.61
C ASP A 209 5.04 -12.26 19.11
N PHE A 210 6.03 -12.75 18.36
CA PHE A 210 5.89 -13.05 16.94
C PHE A 210 4.86 -14.15 16.65
N ASN A 211 4.71 -15.15 17.53
CA ASN A 211 3.72 -16.21 17.31
C ASN A 211 2.30 -15.66 17.36
N ARG A 212 2.06 -14.70 18.25
CA ARG A 212 0.76 -14.01 18.31
C ARG A 212 0.49 -13.19 17.06
N CYS A 213 1.49 -12.47 16.55
CA CYS A 213 1.37 -11.74 15.29
C CYS A 213 1.06 -12.69 14.13
N ARG A 214 1.76 -13.82 14.07
CA ARG A 214 1.57 -14.86 13.05
C ARG A 214 0.15 -15.42 13.05
N ASN A 215 -0.38 -15.80 14.21
CA ASN A 215 -1.77 -16.31 14.30
C ASN A 215 -2.77 -15.28 13.75
N ILE A 216 -2.58 -13.99 14.07
CA ILE A 216 -3.42 -12.92 13.52
C ILE A 216 -3.26 -12.81 12.00
N GLN A 217 -2.05 -12.93 11.47
CA GLN A 217 -1.79 -12.87 10.02
C GLN A 217 -2.45 -14.06 9.30
N GLU A 218 -2.41 -15.26 9.87
CA GLU A 218 -3.10 -16.45 9.36
C GLU A 218 -4.63 -16.24 9.35
N ASP A 219 -5.22 -15.69 10.40
CA ASP A 219 -6.65 -15.36 10.47
C ASP A 219 -7.03 -14.31 9.41
N ILE A 220 -6.17 -13.34 9.16
CA ILE A 220 -6.37 -12.33 8.11
C ILE A 220 -6.37 -12.99 6.73
N ILE A 221 -5.42 -13.88 6.45
CA ILE A 221 -5.32 -14.61 5.18
C ILE A 221 -6.58 -15.46 4.97
N LEU A 222 -6.99 -16.21 5.97
CA LEU A 222 -8.22 -17.01 5.92
C LEU A 222 -9.45 -16.12 5.63
N THR A 223 -9.53 -14.95 6.25
CA THR A 223 -10.61 -13.98 5.97
C THR A 223 -10.62 -13.54 4.50
N TYR A 224 -9.44 -13.28 3.90
CA TYR A 224 -9.36 -12.98 2.46
C TYR A 224 -9.78 -14.15 1.59
N GLU A 225 -9.35 -15.37 1.92
CA GLU A 225 -9.71 -16.57 1.19
C GLU A 225 -11.21 -16.87 1.26
N ASP A 226 -11.86 -16.63 2.40
CA ASP A 226 -13.32 -16.76 2.57
C ASP A 226 -14.07 -15.73 1.72
N ASP A 227 -13.56 -14.50 1.64
CA ASP A 227 -14.14 -13.46 0.80
C ASP A 227 -14.09 -13.80 -0.70
N PHE A 228 -13.16 -14.66 -1.14
CA PHE A 228 -13.11 -15.12 -2.53
C PHE A 228 -14.39 -15.83 -2.97
N SER A 229 -15.14 -16.41 -2.04
CA SER A 229 -16.47 -17.00 -2.32
C SER A 229 -17.47 -15.96 -2.84
N LYS A 230 -17.33 -14.68 -2.50
CA LYS A 230 -18.16 -13.58 -2.99
C LYS A 230 -17.96 -13.31 -4.50
N TYR A 231 -16.82 -13.74 -5.04
CA TYR A 231 -16.46 -13.57 -6.46
C TYR A 231 -16.81 -14.78 -7.34
N LYS A 232 -17.42 -15.83 -6.80
CA LYS A 232 -17.72 -17.09 -7.50
C LYS A 232 -18.51 -16.95 -8.80
N LYS A 233 -19.25 -15.83 -8.97
CA LYS A 233 -19.96 -15.51 -10.22
C LYS A 233 -19.00 -15.12 -11.36
N ARG A 234 -17.77 -14.68 -11.04
CA ARG A 234 -16.78 -14.19 -12.00
C ARG A 234 -15.64 -15.18 -12.20
N VAL A 235 -15.11 -15.74 -11.11
CA VAL A 235 -13.95 -16.62 -11.11
C VAL A 235 -14.09 -17.69 -10.02
N ASN A 236 -13.56 -18.89 -10.28
CA ASN A 236 -13.47 -19.94 -9.26
C ASN A 236 -12.64 -19.44 -8.05
N PRO A 237 -13.16 -19.52 -6.81
CA PRO A 237 -12.41 -19.16 -5.60
C PRO A 237 -11.05 -19.88 -5.46
N ASP A 238 -10.94 -21.13 -5.89
CA ASP A 238 -9.68 -21.89 -5.84
C ASP A 238 -8.62 -21.31 -6.77
N LEU A 239 -9.02 -20.76 -7.92
CA LEU A 239 -8.11 -20.06 -8.81
C LEU A 239 -7.59 -18.77 -8.16
N LEU A 240 -8.43 -18.04 -7.39
CA LEU A 240 -7.98 -16.85 -6.66
C LEU A 240 -6.98 -17.22 -5.57
N ARG A 241 -7.23 -18.30 -4.79
CA ARG A 241 -6.29 -18.81 -3.78
C ARG A 241 -4.97 -19.21 -4.42
N THR A 242 -5.01 -20.02 -5.47
CA THR A 242 -3.83 -20.48 -6.21
C THR A 242 -3.05 -19.30 -6.78
N THR A 243 -3.74 -18.30 -7.36
CA THR A 243 -3.09 -17.11 -7.91
C THR A 243 -2.43 -16.28 -6.82
N MET A 244 -3.11 -16.04 -5.70
CA MET A 244 -2.59 -15.29 -4.55
C MET A 244 -1.29 -15.94 -4.02
N ARG A 245 -1.31 -17.25 -3.77
CA ARG A 245 -0.15 -18.02 -3.28
C ARG A 245 1.00 -18.03 -4.30
N GLY A 246 0.68 -18.27 -5.58
CA GLY A 246 1.68 -18.26 -6.64
C GLY A 246 2.37 -16.90 -6.84
N ILE A 247 1.66 -15.79 -6.56
CA ILE A 247 2.25 -14.45 -6.53
C ILE A 247 3.23 -14.32 -5.35
N CYS A 248 2.88 -14.82 -4.17
CA CYS A 248 3.76 -14.79 -3.01
C CYS A 248 5.08 -15.55 -3.27
N HIS A 249 5.03 -16.69 -3.96
CA HIS A 249 6.24 -17.45 -4.35
C HIS A 249 7.13 -16.73 -5.37
N GLN A 250 6.58 -15.81 -6.15
CA GLN A 250 7.31 -15.00 -7.14
C GLN A 250 7.58 -13.56 -6.66
N ALA A 251 7.60 -13.34 -5.33
CA ALA A 251 7.86 -12.01 -4.78
C ALA A 251 9.23 -11.48 -5.25
N GLY A 252 9.25 -10.26 -5.81
CA GLY A 252 10.42 -9.62 -6.41
C GLY A 252 10.83 -10.15 -7.79
N GLU A 253 10.17 -11.19 -8.30
CA GLU A 253 10.45 -11.74 -9.60
C GLU A 253 9.43 -11.28 -10.66
N LYS A 254 9.81 -11.36 -11.93
CA LYS A 254 8.89 -11.15 -13.04
C LYS A 254 7.81 -12.21 -13.01
N LEU A 255 6.55 -11.79 -13.00
CA LEU A 255 5.41 -12.68 -12.91
C LEU A 255 5.32 -13.63 -14.12
N THR A 256 5.32 -14.91 -13.84
CA THR A 256 5.19 -15.97 -14.85
C THR A 256 3.94 -16.80 -14.56
N TYR A 257 2.89 -16.67 -15.37
CA TYR A 257 1.61 -17.35 -15.17
C TYR A 257 1.73 -18.88 -15.06
N LYS A 258 2.62 -19.49 -15.84
CA LYS A 258 2.87 -20.93 -15.80
C LYS A 258 3.47 -21.42 -14.48
N GLN A 259 4.20 -20.56 -13.77
CA GLN A 259 4.72 -20.87 -12.43
C GLN A 259 3.66 -20.73 -11.34
N ILE A 260 2.60 -19.96 -11.58
CA ILE A 260 1.44 -19.89 -10.67
C ILE A 260 0.71 -21.22 -10.67
N SER A 261 0.34 -21.73 -11.86
CA SER A 261 -0.30 -23.03 -12.01
C SER A 261 -0.20 -23.52 -13.46
N ALA A 262 0.05 -24.80 -13.61
CA ALA A 262 -0.03 -25.48 -14.91
C ALA A 262 -1.48 -25.87 -15.28
N ASP A 263 -2.38 -25.94 -14.30
CA ASP A 263 -3.76 -26.44 -14.47
C ASP A 263 -4.71 -25.37 -15.03
N TYR A 264 -4.35 -24.08 -14.91
CA TYR A 264 -5.18 -22.97 -15.36
C TYR A 264 -4.57 -22.25 -16.57
N GLN A 265 -5.42 -21.80 -17.47
CA GLN A 265 -4.98 -21.00 -18.62
C GLN A 265 -4.50 -19.61 -18.16
N SER A 266 -3.50 -19.06 -18.86
CA SER A 266 -2.94 -17.72 -18.56
C SER A 266 -4.01 -16.61 -18.56
N SER A 267 -5.07 -16.73 -19.36
CA SER A 267 -6.20 -15.78 -19.37
C SER A 267 -7.01 -15.81 -18.09
N GLN A 268 -7.20 -17.00 -17.49
CA GLN A 268 -7.90 -17.17 -16.22
C GLN A 268 -7.08 -16.61 -15.06
N ILE A 269 -5.77 -16.90 -15.02
CA ILE A 269 -4.85 -16.36 -14.02
C ILE A 269 -4.79 -14.83 -14.12
N ARG A 270 -4.80 -14.26 -15.33
CA ARG A 270 -4.83 -12.81 -15.55
C ARG A 270 -6.11 -12.19 -14.97
N GLU A 271 -7.26 -12.83 -15.15
CA GLU A 271 -8.53 -12.34 -14.57
C GLU A 271 -8.50 -12.45 -13.04
N ALA A 272 -7.96 -13.54 -12.48
CA ALA A 272 -7.77 -13.66 -11.04
C ALA A 272 -6.83 -12.56 -10.49
N LEU A 273 -5.70 -12.31 -11.17
CA LEU A 273 -4.79 -11.20 -10.83
C LEU A 273 -5.51 -9.84 -10.84
N ARG A 274 -6.34 -9.59 -11.87
CA ARG A 274 -7.15 -8.35 -11.97
C ARG A 274 -8.09 -8.21 -10.76
N LEU A 275 -8.75 -9.28 -10.35
CA LEU A 275 -9.66 -9.26 -9.20
C LEU A 275 -8.89 -9.06 -7.88
N LEU A 276 -7.74 -9.72 -7.69
CA LEU A 276 -6.88 -9.51 -6.53
C LEU A 276 -6.34 -8.05 -6.48
N THR A 277 -6.03 -7.46 -7.64
CA THR A 277 -5.64 -6.06 -7.75
C THR A 277 -6.79 -5.12 -7.34
N LEU A 278 -8.02 -5.39 -7.78
CA LEU A 278 -9.21 -4.64 -7.36
C LEU A 278 -9.46 -4.74 -5.86
N ALA A 279 -9.33 -5.94 -5.30
CA ALA A 279 -9.45 -6.15 -3.85
C ALA A 279 -8.34 -5.43 -3.04
N GLY A 280 -7.30 -4.91 -3.70
CA GLY A 280 -6.17 -4.27 -3.07
C GLY A 280 -5.19 -5.25 -2.41
N ILE A 281 -5.30 -6.55 -2.71
CA ILE A 281 -4.43 -7.60 -2.17
C ILE A 281 -3.07 -7.60 -2.87
N VAL A 282 -3.03 -7.20 -4.13
CA VAL A 282 -1.81 -7.12 -4.92
C VAL A 282 -1.74 -5.80 -5.69
N THR A 283 -0.52 -5.36 -5.99
CA THR A 283 -0.26 -4.17 -6.82
C THR A 283 0.76 -4.52 -7.91
N PRO A 284 0.39 -4.40 -9.19
CA PRO A 284 1.33 -4.59 -10.29
C PRO A 284 2.41 -3.50 -10.32
N VAL A 285 3.65 -3.90 -10.59
CA VAL A 285 4.78 -3.05 -10.98
C VAL A 285 5.05 -3.35 -12.45
N VAL A 286 4.80 -2.39 -13.32
CA VAL A 286 4.75 -2.62 -14.77
C VAL A 286 6.08 -2.22 -15.42
N ALA A 287 6.55 -3.01 -16.38
CA ALA A 287 7.74 -2.67 -17.15
C ALA A 287 7.50 -1.40 -17.98
N THR A 288 8.51 -0.52 -18.05
CA THR A 288 8.50 0.65 -18.95
C THR A 288 9.83 0.80 -19.64
N SER A 289 9.83 1.36 -20.85
CA SER A 289 11.07 1.66 -21.59
C SER A 289 11.88 2.77 -20.93
N GLY A 290 11.26 3.64 -20.14
CA GLY A 290 11.94 4.70 -19.38
C GLY A 290 12.64 5.75 -20.27
N ASN A 291 12.07 6.10 -21.43
CA ASN A 291 12.66 7.10 -22.33
C ASN A 291 12.25 8.53 -22.01
N GLY A 292 11.21 8.70 -21.18
CA GLY A 292 10.68 10.03 -20.87
C GLY A 292 9.56 10.01 -19.83
N ILE A 293 9.01 11.18 -19.54
CA ILE A 293 7.89 11.40 -18.63
C ILE A 293 6.64 11.68 -19.46
N PRO A 294 5.49 11.07 -19.13
CA PRO A 294 5.22 10.17 -18.01
C PRO A 294 5.71 8.72 -18.26
N LEU A 295 6.14 8.02 -17.19
CA LEU A 295 6.60 6.63 -17.28
C LEU A 295 5.54 5.65 -17.83
N ASP A 296 4.27 5.97 -17.60
CA ASP A 296 3.11 5.18 -18.03
C ASP A 296 2.92 5.16 -19.56
N ALA A 297 3.45 6.17 -20.28
CA ALA A 297 3.27 6.27 -21.74
C ALA A 297 3.90 5.10 -22.51
N GLU A 298 4.91 4.47 -21.93
CA GLU A 298 5.63 3.35 -22.55
C GLU A 298 5.51 2.06 -21.72
N ALA A 299 4.47 1.94 -20.89
CA ALA A 299 4.24 0.79 -20.04
C ALA A 299 3.88 -0.46 -20.85
N ASP A 300 4.52 -1.60 -20.53
CA ASP A 300 4.24 -2.90 -21.10
C ASP A 300 3.49 -3.77 -20.10
N GLU A 301 2.16 -3.71 -20.12
CA GLU A 301 1.29 -4.46 -19.19
C GLU A 301 1.42 -6.00 -19.30
N LYS A 302 2.16 -6.51 -20.28
CA LYS A 302 2.44 -7.95 -20.39
C LYS A 302 3.66 -8.36 -19.59
N SER A 303 4.46 -7.42 -19.15
CA SER A 303 5.66 -7.62 -18.35
C SER A 303 5.52 -6.89 -17.04
N MET A 304 5.40 -7.65 -15.95
CA MET A 304 5.18 -7.07 -14.61
C MET A 304 5.80 -7.92 -13.51
N LYS A 305 6.15 -7.28 -12.42
CA LYS A 305 6.31 -7.84 -11.08
C LYS A 305 5.04 -7.55 -10.28
N VAL A 306 4.85 -8.21 -9.16
CA VAL A 306 3.64 -7.99 -8.34
C VAL A 306 4.03 -7.84 -6.88
N LEU A 307 3.63 -6.75 -6.27
CA LEU A 307 3.72 -6.53 -4.83
C LEU A 307 2.52 -7.19 -4.15
N PHE A 308 2.77 -7.96 -3.11
CA PHE A 308 1.72 -8.45 -2.23
C PHE A 308 1.37 -7.40 -1.18
N LEU A 309 0.16 -7.43 -0.63
CA LEU A 309 -0.40 -6.39 0.24
C LEU A 309 0.51 -5.96 1.40
N ASP A 310 1.18 -6.94 2.05
CA ASP A 310 1.88 -6.70 3.32
C ASP A 310 3.02 -7.72 3.52
N PRO A 311 4.19 -7.30 4.08
CA PRO A 311 5.31 -8.22 4.28
C PRO A 311 5.01 -9.34 5.28
N GLY A 312 4.35 -9.05 6.39
CA GLY A 312 3.99 -10.06 7.39
C GLY A 312 3.02 -11.09 6.82
N LEU A 313 2.00 -10.65 6.07
CA LEU A 313 1.08 -11.55 5.38
C LEU A 313 1.79 -12.37 4.29
N LEU A 314 2.73 -11.80 3.54
CA LEU A 314 3.54 -12.55 2.57
C LEU A 314 4.27 -13.70 3.26
N LEU A 315 4.98 -13.40 4.33
CA LEU A 315 5.73 -14.41 5.08
C LEU A 315 4.80 -15.48 5.68
N ALA A 316 3.63 -15.09 6.17
CA ALA A 316 2.64 -16.03 6.68
C ALA A 316 2.11 -16.98 5.57
N VAL A 317 1.84 -16.47 4.37
CA VAL A 317 1.45 -17.33 3.22
C VAL A 317 2.56 -18.31 2.87
N LEU A 318 3.81 -17.85 2.78
CA LEU A 318 4.96 -18.71 2.47
C LEU A 318 5.24 -19.75 3.54
N GLN A 319 4.89 -19.49 4.81
CA GLN A 319 5.07 -20.40 5.94
C GLN A 319 3.98 -21.47 6.03
N LEU A 320 2.74 -21.16 5.60
CA LEU A 320 1.65 -22.14 5.58
C LEU A 320 1.92 -23.33 4.62
N GLU A 321 2.90 -23.19 3.73
CA GLU A 321 3.25 -24.18 2.70
C GLU A 321 4.51 -25.01 3.00
N GLY A 322 5.15 -24.88 4.19
CA GLY A 322 6.30 -25.73 4.52
C GLY A 322 7.15 -25.31 5.74
N ASP A 323 8.11 -26.16 6.08
CA ASP A 323 9.06 -26.05 7.22
C ASP A 323 10.04 -24.84 7.18
N LEU A 324 9.92 -23.95 6.21
CA LEU A 324 10.76 -22.77 6.06
C LEU A 324 10.57 -21.72 7.15
N SER A 325 9.55 -21.87 8.00
CA SER A 325 9.05 -20.86 8.89
C SER A 325 10.03 -20.37 9.95
N GLN A 326 10.60 -21.28 10.70
CA GLN A 326 11.46 -20.95 11.83
C GLN A 326 12.85 -20.49 11.36
N GLN A 327 13.36 -21.15 10.32
CA GLN A 327 14.63 -20.76 9.69
C GLN A 327 14.57 -19.38 9.03
N LEU A 328 13.42 -19.03 8.40
CA LEU A 328 13.24 -17.73 7.77
C LEU A 328 13.15 -16.60 8.82
N ILE A 329 12.47 -16.83 9.94
CA ILE A 329 12.41 -15.88 11.06
C ILE A 329 13.81 -15.68 11.65
N GLU A 330 14.53 -16.76 11.95
CA GLU A 330 15.89 -16.69 12.46
C GLU A 330 16.83 -15.99 11.48
N LEU A 331 16.71 -16.27 10.19
CA LEU A 331 17.48 -15.62 9.13
C LEU A 331 17.17 -14.11 9.02
N ILE A 332 15.91 -13.71 9.16
CA ILE A 332 15.51 -12.29 9.12
C ILE A 332 15.99 -11.56 10.38
N LEU A 333 15.87 -12.18 11.56
CA LEU A 333 16.22 -11.54 12.84
C LEU A 333 17.72 -11.56 13.12
N ALA A 334 18.39 -12.69 12.90
CA ALA A 334 19.77 -12.92 13.29
C ALA A 334 20.74 -13.08 12.12
N GLY A 335 20.22 -13.19 10.89
CA GLY A 335 21.03 -13.37 9.69
C GLY A 335 21.91 -12.18 9.41
N THR A 336 23.12 -12.45 8.93
CA THR A 336 23.99 -11.40 8.39
C THR A 336 23.35 -10.80 7.14
N PRO A 337 23.68 -9.55 6.74
CA PRO A 337 23.24 -8.97 5.48
C PRO A 337 23.45 -9.89 4.27
N GLN A 338 24.51 -10.72 4.29
CA GLN A 338 24.80 -11.69 3.23
C GLN A 338 23.81 -12.87 3.18
N GLU A 339 23.30 -13.32 4.32
CA GLU A 339 22.31 -14.42 4.38
C GLU A 339 20.93 -13.97 3.95
N LEU A 340 20.59 -12.70 4.15
CA LEU A 340 19.37 -12.08 3.60
C LEU A 340 19.43 -11.94 2.07
N VAL A 341 20.60 -11.96 1.44
CA VAL A 341 20.79 -11.86 -0.02
C VAL A 341 20.00 -12.94 -0.78
N ASN A 342 19.92 -14.17 -0.25
CA ASN A 342 19.14 -15.25 -0.86
C ASN A 342 17.62 -15.02 -0.83
N LYS A 343 17.15 -13.93 -0.19
CA LYS A 343 15.73 -13.50 -0.10
C LYS A 343 15.53 -12.10 -0.68
N GLY A 344 16.36 -11.70 -1.63
CA GLY A 344 16.35 -10.38 -2.27
C GLY A 344 14.97 -9.94 -2.74
N GLY A 345 14.16 -10.85 -3.29
CA GLY A 345 12.82 -10.57 -3.76
C GLY A 345 11.85 -10.07 -2.68
N VAL A 346 11.95 -10.59 -1.44
CA VAL A 346 11.10 -10.09 -0.32
C VAL A 346 11.48 -8.65 0.03
N ILE A 347 12.79 -8.36 0.12
CA ILE A 347 13.28 -6.99 0.43
C ILE A 347 12.90 -6.02 -0.68
N GLU A 348 13.06 -6.43 -1.95
CA GLU A 348 12.64 -5.63 -3.10
C GLU A 348 11.14 -5.33 -3.05
N MET A 349 10.32 -6.34 -2.79
CA MET A 349 8.88 -6.17 -2.66
C MET A 349 8.51 -5.19 -1.53
N VAL A 350 9.14 -5.32 -0.35
CA VAL A 350 8.90 -4.41 0.78
C VAL A 350 9.31 -2.98 0.44
N ALA A 351 10.44 -2.80 -0.23
CA ALA A 351 10.86 -1.48 -0.70
C ALA A 351 9.82 -0.86 -1.65
N GLY A 352 9.28 -1.64 -2.58
CA GLY A 352 8.20 -1.21 -3.47
C GLY A 352 6.93 -0.82 -2.72
N LEU A 353 6.53 -1.61 -1.70
CA LEU A 353 5.38 -1.30 -0.85
C LEU A 353 5.57 0.02 -0.10
N GLU A 354 6.73 0.22 0.52
CA GLU A 354 7.03 1.47 1.24
C GLU A 354 7.02 2.66 0.29
N MET A 355 7.71 2.61 -0.85
CA MET A 355 7.68 3.68 -1.85
C MET A 355 6.26 4.01 -2.31
N MET A 356 5.42 3.00 -2.53
CA MET A 356 4.02 3.18 -2.93
C MET A 356 3.19 3.84 -1.82
N ARG A 357 3.33 3.40 -0.56
CA ARG A 357 2.53 3.84 0.58
C ARG A 357 2.84 5.27 1.02
N TYR A 358 4.05 5.76 0.75
CA TYR A 358 4.42 7.15 1.00
C TYR A 358 3.97 8.13 -0.10
N LYS A 359 3.45 7.65 -1.22
CA LYS A 359 2.88 8.52 -2.28
C LYS A 359 1.54 9.13 -1.84
N PRO A 360 1.10 10.24 -2.49
CA PRO A 360 -0.20 10.83 -2.18
C PRO A 360 -1.33 9.80 -2.27
N CYS A 361 -2.16 9.73 -1.23
CA CYS A 361 -3.24 8.74 -1.12
C CYS A 361 -4.50 9.12 -1.94
N ILE A 362 -4.48 10.22 -2.70
CA ILE A 362 -5.61 10.70 -3.51
C ILE A 362 -5.90 9.86 -4.75
N GLN A 363 -4.97 8.99 -5.16
CA GLN A 363 -5.15 8.08 -6.29
C GLN A 363 -4.40 6.76 -6.05
N ARG A 364 -4.88 5.70 -6.70
CA ARG A 364 -4.14 4.43 -6.71
C ARG A 364 -2.81 4.64 -7.43
N GLN A 365 -1.72 4.29 -6.79
CA GLN A 365 -0.39 4.52 -7.33
C GLN A 365 -0.04 3.48 -8.40
N LYS A 366 0.61 3.94 -9.47
CA LYS A 366 1.27 3.10 -10.47
C LYS A 366 2.74 2.98 -10.12
N MET A 367 3.28 1.77 -10.25
CA MET A 367 4.67 1.45 -9.98
C MET A 367 5.32 0.92 -11.25
N PHE A 368 6.58 1.29 -11.48
CA PHE A 368 7.29 0.95 -12.70
C PHE A 368 8.67 0.38 -12.40
N TYR A 369 9.12 -0.54 -13.26
CA TYR A 369 10.48 -1.05 -13.30
C TYR A 369 11.01 -1.02 -14.75
N TRP A 370 12.29 -1.25 -14.93
CA TRP A 370 12.85 -1.36 -16.27
C TRP A 370 13.51 -2.72 -16.47
N GLU A 371 13.32 -3.31 -17.64
CA GLU A 371 14.04 -4.49 -18.12
C GLU A 371 14.55 -4.29 -19.53
N GLN A 372 15.76 -4.77 -19.78
CA GLN A 372 16.31 -4.76 -21.13
C GLN A 372 15.68 -5.87 -21.96
N LYS A 373 15.09 -5.51 -23.12
CA LYS A 373 14.57 -6.48 -24.08
C LYS A 373 15.73 -7.03 -24.94
N GLY A 374 16.07 -8.31 -24.82
CA GLY A 374 17.10 -8.93 -25.66
C GLY A 374 17.86 -10.09 -25.01
N LYS A 375 19.10 -10.31 -25.43
CA LYS A 375 19.92 -11.46 -25.03
C LYS A 375 20.59 -11.34 -23.66
N SER A 376 20.74 -10.13 -23.13
CA SER A 376 21.25 -9.86 -21.76
C SER A 376 20.09 -9.49 -20.85
N VAL A 377 20.04 -10.12 -19.68
CA VAL A 377 19.04 -9.78 -18.66
C VAL A 377 19.64 -8.65 -17.81
N ALA A 378 19.23 -7.42 -18.09
CA ALA A 378 19.50 -6.27 -17.22
C ALA A 378 18.16 -5.69 -16.75
N GLU A 379 18.08 -5.35 -15.49
CA GLU A 379 16.87 -4.89 -14.84
C GLU A 379 17.21 -3.80 -13.82
N ILE A 380 16.32 -2.82 -13.66
CA ILE A 380 16.28 -1.84 -12.57
C ILE A 380 15.02 -2.10 -11.79
N ASP A 381 15.15 -2.27 -10.47
CA ASP A 381 14.07 -2.73 -9.61
C ASP A 381 12.88 -1.76 -9.61
N TYR A 382 13.14 -0.43 -9.55
CA TYR A 382 12.09 0.58 -9.65
C TYR A 382 12.55 1.81 -10.42
N LEU A 383 11.60 2.46 -11.09
CA LEU A 383 11.74 3.77 -11.68
C LEU A 383 10.76 4.75 -11.03
N GLU A 384 11.27 5.88 -10.58
CA GLU A 384 10.49 6.99 -10.03
C GLU A 384 10.76 8.28 -10.81
N ILE A 385 9.88 9.26 -10.66
CA ILE A 385 10.10 10.60 -11.18
C ILE A 385 10.46 11.49 -10.00
N HIS A 386 11.69 11.97 -10.01
CA HIS A 386 12.22 12.88 -9.00
C HIS A 386 12.74 14.16 -9.67
N ASN A 387 12.32 15.32 -9.22
CA ASN A 387 12.72 16.63 -9.81
C ASN A 387 12.52 16.66 -11.35
N MET A 388 11.40 16.15 -11.85
CA MET A 388 11.08 16.06 -13.29
C MET A 388 12.08 15.22 -14.10
N LYS A 389 12.84 14.34 -13.45
CA LYS A 389 13.76 13.39 -14.08
C LYS A 389 13.40 11.96 -13.69
N ILE A 390 13.64 11.04 -14.62
CA ILE A 390 13.57 9.61 -14.32
C ILE A 390 14.74 9.27 -13.39
N THR A 391 14.45 8.64 -12.28
CA THR A 391 15.44 8.26 -11.28
C THR A 391 15.36 6.75 -11.07
N PRO A 392 16.40 6.00 -11.44
CA PRO A 392 16.47 4.56 -11.17
C PRO A 392 16.77 4.30 -9.71
N ILE A 393 16.09 3.30 -9.16
CA ILE A 393 16.24 2.83 -7.78
C ILE A 393 16.60 1.35 -7.82
N GLU A 394 17.79 1.05 -7.31
CA GLU A 394 18.32 -0.31 -7.20
C GLU A 394 18.23 -0.76 -5.74
N ILE A 395 17.59 -1.90 -5.50
CA ILE A 395 17.42 -2.47 -4.16
C ILE A 395 18.50 -3.54 -3.94
N LYS A 396 19.20 -3.46 -2.82
CA LYS A 396 20.19 -4.47 -2.42
C LYS A 396 19.91 -4.93 -0.99
N SER A 397 19.81 -6.23 -0.81
CA SER A 397 19.65 -6.85 0.50
C SER A 397 20.94 -6.89 1.33
N GLY A 398 22.09 -6.57 0.72
CA GLY A 398 23.41 -6.57 1.36
C GLY A 398 24.35 -5.51 0.81
N THR A 399 25.57 -5.48 1.37
CA THR A 399 26.64 -4.53 0.99
C THR A 399 27.33 -4.89 -0.33
N GLN A 400 27.24 -6.14 -0.77
CA GLN A 400 27.85 -6.62 -2.01
C GLN A 400 26.82 -6.82 -3.10
N GLY A 401 27.12 -6.42 -4.30
CA GLY A 401 26.30 -6.60 -5.50
C GLY A 401 26.76 -5.71 -6.63
N GLY A 402 26.94 -6.29 -7.82
CA GLY A 402 27.30 -5.51 -9.00
C GLY A 402 26.14 -4.61 -9.41
N MET A 403 26.43 -3.40 -9.84
CA MET A 403 25.44 -2.44 -10.37
C MET A 403 25.52 -2.31 -11.89
N LYS A 404 25.85 -3.42 -12.58
CA LYS A 404 26.03 -3.43 -14.05
C LYS A 404 24.78 -2.97 -14.80
N SER A 405 23.60 -3.41 -14.35
CA SER A 405 22.31 -3.01 -14.93
C SER A 405 22.07 -1.50 -14.72
N LEU A 406 22.40 -0.98 -13.54
CA LEU A 406 22.25 0.44 -13.22
C LEU A 406 23.15 1.30 -14.15
N TRP A 407 24.42 0.94 -14.30
CA TRP A 407 25.32 1.68 -15.19
C TRP A 407 24.87 1.61 -16.64
N LEU A 408 24.40 0.46 -17.11
CA LEU A 408 23.84 0.30 -18.45
C LEU A 408 22.63 1.21 -18.66
N PHE A 409 21.67 1.18 -17.75
CA PHE A 409 20.45 2.00 -17.85
C PHE A 409 20.79 3.50 -17.82
N MET A 410 21.62 3.92 -16.85
CA MET A 410 22.02 5.32 -16.73
C MET A 410 22.73 5.84 -17.98
N ARG A 411 23.56 4.99 -18.64
CA ARG A 411 24.22 5.30 -19.90
C ARG A 411 23.22 5.43 -21.04
N GLU A 412 22.35 4.45 -21.22
CA GLU A 412 21.34 4.47 -22.29
C GLU A 412 20.39 5.66 -22.19
N LYS A 413 20.04 6.05 -20.96
CA LYS A 413 19.11 7.16 -20.69
C LYS A 413 19.80 8.49 -20.39
N LYS A 414 21.14 8.55 -20.44
CA LYS A 414 21.96 9.75 -20.13
C LYS A 414 21.61 10.34 -18.75
N LEU A 415 21.45 9.47 -17.75
CA LEU A 415 21.11 9.86 -16.37
C LEU A 415 22.39 10.06 -15.57
N THR A 416 22.36 11.05 -14.67
CA THR A 416 23.49 11.41 -13.80
C THR A 416 23.25 11.03 -12.34
N GLU A 417 22.02 10.72 -11.95
CA GLU A 417 21.63 10.48 -10.55
C GLU A 417 20.89 9.14 -10.44
N ALA A 418 21.13 8.42 -9.34
CA ALA A 418 20.45 7.17 -9.01
C ALA A 418 20.38 6.98 -7.49
N PHE A 419 19.48 6.11 -7.03
CA PHE A 419 19.47 5.62 -5.67
C PHE A 419 19.86 4.15 -5.61
N ARG A 420 20.67 3.82 -4.60
CA ARG A 420 20.90 2.46 -4.13
C ARG A 420 20.30 2.34 -2.74
N CYS A 421 19.27 1.53 -2.58
CA CYS A 421 18.62 1.31 -1.30
C CYS A 421 19.08 -0.04 -0.72
N SER A 422 19.63 -0.02 0.50
CA SER A 422 20.17 -1.20 1.16
C SER A 422 20.05 -1.11 2.68
N LEU A 423 20.59 -2.09 3.41
CA LEU A 423 20.73 -1.99 4.88
C LEU A 423 22.00 -1.23 5.30
N GLU A 424 22.71 -0.60 4.37
CA GLU A 424 23.82 0.31 4.68
C GLU A 424 23.30 1.62 5.24
N ASN A 425 24.16 2.34 5.97
CA ASN A 425 23.87 3.69 6.46
C ASN A 425 23.81 4.69 5.29
N PHE A 426 23.33 5.93 5.55
CA PHE A 426 23.34 7.00 4.56
C PHE A 426 24.74 7.24 4.01
N GLY A 427 24.82 7.49 2.71
CA GLY A 427 26.06 7.76 2.02
C GLY A 427 25.85 8.12 0.55
N SER A 428 26.91 8.35 -0.15
CA SER A 428 26.91 8.54 -1.61
C SER A 428 28.28 8.24 -2.18
N PHE A 429 28.34 8.00 -3.47
CA PHE A 429 29.59 7.89 -4.21
C PHE A 429 29.39 8.27 -5.67
N ASP A 430 30.49 8.66 -6.31
CA ASP A 430 30.53 8.95 -7.73
C ASP A 430 31.17 7.77 -8.49
N TYR A 431 30.55 7.42 -9.61
CA TYR A 431 31.07 6.44 -10.56
C TYR A 431 31.47 7.16 -11.86
N ILE A 432 32.73 6.97 -12.30
CA ILE A 432 33.21 7.48 -13.57
C ILE A 432 32.95 6.42 -14.63
N ASP A 433 32.05 6.69 -15.56
CA ASP A 433 31.67 5.76 -16.63
C ASP A 433 32.61 5.88 -17.82
N LYS A 434 33.68 5.07 -17.82
CA LYS A 434 34.68 5.03 -18.91
C LYS A 434 34.11 4.61 -20.28
N GLN A 435 32.89 4.11 -20.31
CA GLN A 435 32.21 3.73 -21.57
C GLN A 435 31.29 4.84 -22.08
N ASP A 436 31.24 6.00 -21.39
CA ASP A 436 30.43 7.19 -21.73
C ASP A 436 31.24 8.47 -21.46
N ASP A 437 32.40 8.57 -22.15
CA ASP A 437 33.27 9.76 -22.11
C ASP A 437 33.59 10.28 -20.71
N ASP A 438 33.88 9.36 -19.78
CA ASP A 438 34.16 9.63 -18.36
C ASP A 438 33.02 10.40 -17.65
N ALA A 439 31.78 10.22 -18.06
CA ALA A 439 30.61 10.83 -17.43
C ALA A 439 30.54 10.43 -15.96
N ILE A 440 30.35 11.42 -15.09
CA ILE A 440 30.20 11.23 -13.65
C ILE A 440 28.73 10.89 -13.35
N ARG A 441 28.51 9.78 -12.63
CA ARG A 441 27.20 9.33 -12.19
C ARG A 441 27.17 9.28 -10.66
N HIS A 442 26.32 10.10 -10.07
CA HIS A 442 26.15 10.19 -8.62
C HIS A 442 25.13 9.15 -8.14
N VAL A 443 25.52 8.36 -7.14
CA VAL A 443 24.63 7.36 -6.51
C VAL A 443 24.48 7.71 -5.04
N THR A 444 23.24 7.98 -4.64
CA THR A 444 22.88 8.16 -3.22
C THR A 444 22.57 6.80 -2.61
N ILE A 445 23.23 6.47 -1.50
CA ILE A 445 22.92 5.30 -0.68
C ILE A 445 21.84 5.72 0.32
N LEU A 446 20.70 5.05 0.24
CA LEU A 446 19.56 5.29 1.14
C LEU A 446 19.26 4.01 1.93
N PRO A 447 19.25 4.06 3.28
CA PRO A 447 18.83 2.91 4.07
C PRO A 447 17.39 2.49 3.76
N LEU A 448 17.11 1.18 3.75
CA LEU A 448 15.75 0.65 3.51
C LEU A 448 14.72 1.16 4.53
N TYR A 449 15.15 1.45 5.75
CA TYR A 449 14.30 2.07 6.76
C TYR A 449 14.02 3.56 6.53
N ALA A 450 14.58 4.15 5.48
CA ALA A 450 14.48 5.58 5.14
C ALA A 450 13.80 5.85 3.78
N LEU A 451 13.09 4.88 3.21
CA LEU A 451 12.44 5.01 1.90
C LEU A 451 11.38 6.11 1.84
N SER A 452 10.82 6.52 2.99
CA SER A 452 9.94 7.69 3.10
C SER A 452 10.60 8.99 2.60
N LEU A 453 11.93 9.08 2.69
CA LEU A 453 12.70 10.26 2.32
C LEU A 453 12.92 10.44 0.80
N LEU A 454 12.66 9.39 0.00
CA LEU A 454 12.62 9.52 -1.47
C LEU A 454 11.62 10.58 -1.95
N ARG A 455 10.62 10.88 -1.11
CA ARG A 455 9.55 11.84 -1.38
C ARG A 455 9.88 13.29 -1.01
N SER A 456 10.91 13.51 -0.22
CA SER A 456 11.15 14.77 0.52
C SER A 456 11.89 15.86 -0.27
N ARG A 457 12.06 15.71 -1.59
CA ARG A 457 12.76 16.73 -2.42
C ARG A 457 12.01 17.06 -3.69
#